data_dec787786ce01bfb10cf525057941039
#
_entry.id   dec787786ce01bfb10cf525057941039
#
_cell.length_a   1.000
_cell.length_b   1.000
_cell.length_c   1.000
_cell.angle_alpha   90.00
_cell.angle_beta   90.00
_cell.angle_gamma   90.00
#
_symmetry.space_group_name_H-M   'P 1'
#
loop_
_entity.id
_entity.type
_entity.pdbx_description
1 polymer ?
#
loop_
_entity_poly.entity_id
_entity_poly.type
_entity_poly.pdbx_seq_one_letter_code
_entity_poly.pdbx_strand_id
1 'polypeptide(L)'
;MNSRAAIEFRCHLRERKSVIGNREALLMEIANCEIARHVLETGDHHCACAKIVACQATPTWNLFQVPEPWSGHLEESPILFFSSNPSISTREAYPRGGGDPKVSLQCFFESRFDGYWIKQGKQALDADLNNYGPIVRYWSSIQNRAEELLGRKARPGIDYALSEIVHCKSEKEEGVKEALVTCANRYMMKLLSCSGAVALVLVGDKVLNHWNSLGLAGLPQVPLKGGTALQEIAGRKRVVIYLAAPAGPKPKLFAHYLPKERILEIRQLIEQARASVPKGCGNWIT
;
A
#
# COMPACT_ATOMS: atom_id res chain seq x y z
N MET A 1 20.82 17.34 29.41
CA MET A 1 21.01 18.30 28.29
C MET A 1 20.51 17.61 27.04
N ASN A 2 19.30 17.99 26.64
CA ASN A 2 18.54 17.32 25.57
C ASN A 2 19.09 17.73 24.21
N SER A 3 19.76 16.85 23.52
CA SER A 3 19.96 17.00 22.08
C SER A 3 18.69 16.63 21.36
N ARG A 4 17.77 17.59 21.25
CA ARG A 4 16.83 17.65 20.13
C ARG A 4 17.69 17.92 18.88
N ALA A 5 18.42 16.89 18.44
CA ALA A 5 19.01 16.91 17.11
C ALA A 5 17.86 17.12 16.15
N ALA A 6 17.82 18.28 15.53
CA ALA A 6 16.93 18.59 14.44
C ALA A 6 17.05 17.46 13.43
N ILE A 7 16.00 16.64 13.31
CA ILE A 7 15.88 15.63 12.29
C ILE A 7 15.64 16.41 11.00
N GLU A 8 16.73 16.90 10.39
CA GLU A 8 16.74 17.23 8.98
C GLU A 8 16.57 15.91 8.23
N PHE A 9 15.32 15.54 7.99
CA PHE A 9 14.98 14.53 7.01
C PHE A 9 15.45 15.07 5.65
N ARG A 10 16.69 14.75 5.27
CA ARG A 10 17.15 14.90 3.89
C ARG A 10 16.43 13.86 3.05
N CYS A 11 15.19 14.16 2.67
CA CYS A 11 14.57 13.59 1.49
C CYS A 11 15.47 13.97 0.31
N HIS A 12 16.41 13.10 -0.05
CA HIS A 12 17.21 13.28 -1.26
C HIS A 12 16.31 13.06 -2.45
N LEU A 13 15.62 14.13 -2.87
CA LEU A 13 14.93 14.23 -4.14
C LEU A 13 15.95 14.02 -5.26
N ARG A 14 16.05 12.79 -5.74
CA ARG A 14 16.73 12.53 -7.01
C ARG A 14 15.77 12.91 -8.13
N GLU A 15 16.14 13.94 -8.84
CA GLU A 15 15.49 14.39 -10.09
C GLU A 15 15.53 13.29 -11.15
N ARG A 16 14.40 12.60 -11.34
CA ARG A 16 14.08 11.82 -12.55
C ARG A 16 12.94 12.50 -13.28
N LYS A 17 13.28 13.17 -14.37
CA LYS A 17 12.47 14.18 -15.07
C LYS A 17 11.33 13.69 -15.97
N SER A 18 10.56 12.65 -15.76
CA SER A 18 9.28 12.50 -16.50
C SER A 18 8.27 11.51 -15.92
N VAL A 19 8.69 10.46 -15.23
CA VAL A 19 7.77 9.50 -14.56
C VAL A 19 7.48 9.96 -13.14
N ILE A 20 8.38 10.69 -12.51
CA ILE A 20 8.31 11.18 -11.13
C ILE A 20 7.10 12.11 -10.93
N GLY A 21 6.83 13.04 -11.85
CA GLY A 21 5.71 13.97 -11.73
C GLY A 21 4.35 13.29 -11.66
N ASN A 22 4.19 12.15 -12.30
CA ASN A 22 2.90 11.43 -12.33
C ASN A 22 2.64 10.64 -11.03
N ARG A 23 3.67 10.05 -10.43
CA ARG A 23 3.57 9.28 -9.18
C ARG A 23 3.32 10.18 -7.97
N GLU A 24 4.09 11.26 -7.85
CA GLU A 24 3.91 12.24 -6.77
C GLU A 24 2.53 12.91 -6.84
N ALA A 25 2.11 13.31 -8.04
CA ALA A 25 0.78 13.85 -8.26
C ALA A 25 -0.33 12.86 -7.86
N LEU A 26 -0.18 11.58 -8.19
CA LEU A 26 -1.13 10.53 -7.81
C LEU A 26 -1.15 10.32 -6.29
N LEU A 27 0.02 10.31 -5.62
CA LEU A 27 0.11 10.21 -4.17
C LEU A 27 -0.69 11.34 -3.53
N MET A 28 -0.45 12.57 -3.98
CA MET A 28 -1.15 13.75 -3.45
C MET A 28 -2.64 13.75 -3.80
N GLU A 29 -3.03 13.28 -4.99
CA GLU A 29 -4.44 13.12 -5.40
C GLU A 29 -5.18 12.14 -4.49
N ILE A 30 -4.55 11.00 -4.13
CA ILE A 30 -5.15 10.02 -3.23
C ILE A 30 -5.18 10.55 -1.79
N ALA A 31 -4.04 11.01 -1.26
CA ALA A 31 -3.95 11.46 0.13
C ALA A 31 -4.84 12.69 0.42
N ASN A 32 -5.08 13.55 -0.58
CA ASN A 32 -5.99 14.69 -0.49
C ASN A 32 -7.30 14.46 -1.24
N CYS A 33 -7.83 13.22 -1.20
CA CYS A 33 -9.03 12.84 -1.94
C CYS A 33 -10.15 13.88 -1.81
N GLU A 34 -10.47 14.55 -2.91
CA GLU A 34 -11.49 15.60 -2.93
C GLU A 34 -12.88 15.09 -2.58
N ILE A 35 -13.19 13.81 -2.93
CA ILE A 35 -14.48 13.20 -2.58
C ILE A 35 -14.58 13.04 -1.07
N ALA A 36 -13.54 12.53 -0.41
CA ALA A 36 -13.53 12.38 1.05
C ALA A 36 -13.63 13.72 1.75
N ARG A 37 -12.92 14.74 1.25
CA ARG A 37 -12.99 16.12 1.77
C ARG A 37 -14.38 16.70 1.59
N HIS A 38 -14.95 16.61 0.39
CA HIS A 38 -16.31 17.10 0.10
C HIS A 38 -17.35 16.48 1.03
N VAL A 39 -17.34 15.15 1.18
CA VAL A 39 -18.26 14.44 2.09
C VAL A 39 -18.11 14.95 3.54
N LEU A 40 -16.88 15.13 3.99
CA LEU A 40 -16.63 15.60 5.35
C LEU A 40 -17.09 17.04 5.59
N GLU A 41 -16.89 17.93 4.60
CA GLU A 41 -17.24 19.35 4.69
C GLU A 41 -18.73 19.61 4.51
N THR A 42 -19.41 18.83 3.68
CA THR A 42 -20.84 19.04 3.34
C THR A 42 -21.79 18.11 4.07
N GLY A 43 -21.30 16.97 4.59
CA GLY A 43 -22.15 15.92 5.16
C GLY A 43 -22.98 15.19 4.10
N ASP A 44 -22.54 15.16 2.83
CA ASP A 44 -23.26 14.50 1.74
C ASP A 44 -23.39 12.98 1.99
N HIS A 45 -24.52 12.56 2.54
CA HIS A 45 -24.83 11.18 2.85
C HIS A 45 -25.19 10.32 1.61
N HIS A 46 -25.41 10.94 0.45
CA HIS A 46 -25.70 10.25 -0.79
C HIS A 46 -24.43 9.81 -1.54
N CYS A 47 -23.30 10.38 -1.19
CA CYS A 47 -22.02 10.00 -1.75
C CYS A 47 -21.67 8.54 -1.39
N ALA A 48 -21.18 7.76 -2.35
CA ALA A 48 -20.73 6.38 -2.12
C ALA A 48 -19.64 6.27 -1.05
N CYS A 49 -18.86 7.34 -0.82
CA CYS A 49 -17.82 7.40 0.20
C CYS A 49 -18.32 7.91 1.57
N ALA A 50 -19.60 8.30 1.72
CA ALA A 50 -20.11 8.91 2.95
C ALA A 50 -19.88 8.02 4.17
N LYS A 51 -20.23 6.75 4.07
CA LYS A 51 -20.14 5.80 5.18
C LYS A 51 -18.70 5.57 5.64
N ILE A 52 -17.76 5.37 4.71
CA ILE A 52 -16.35 5.15 5.06
C ILE A 52 -15.70 6.41 5.64
N VAL A 53 -16.07 7.60 5.17
CA VAL A 53 -15.57 8.86 5.71
C VAL A 53 -16.09 9.08 7.13
N ALA A 54 -17.38 8.78 7.38
CA ALA A 54 -17.99 8.90 8.71
C ALA A 54 -17.35 8.01 9.78
N CYS A 55 -16.71 6.89 9.39
CA CYS A 55 -16.05 5.97 10.34
C CYS A 55 -14.97 6.63 11.19
N GLN A 56 -14.35 7.72 10.72
CA GLN A 56 -13.31 8.40 11.50
C GLN A 56 -13.86 9.30 12.60
N ALA A 57 -15.19 9.59 12.59
CA ALA A 57 -15.87 10.44 13.57
C ALA A 57 -15.17 11.79 13.84
N THR A 58 -14.53 12.37 12.83
CA THR A 58 -13.82 13.65 12.94
C THR A 58 -14.64 14.77 12.32
N PRO A 59 -14.71 15.95 12.95
CA PRO A 59 -15.56 17.05 12.48
C PRO A 59 -14.93 17.84 11.32
N THR A 60 -13.63 17.72 11.08
CA THR A 60 -12.91 18.53 10.11
C THR A 60 -11.84 17.74 9.37
N TRP A 61 -11.52 18.20 8.15
CA TRP A 61 -10.42 17.64 7.35
C TRP A 61 -9.08 17.66 8.09
N ASN A 62 -8.81 18.71 8.85
CA ASN A 62 -7.55 18.83 9.59
C ASN A 62 -7.30 17.71 10.61
N LEU A 63 -8.34 17.08 11.11
CA LEU A 63 -8.26 15.96 12.05
C LEU A 63 -8.37 14.59 11.35
N PHE A 64 -8.81 14.58 10.10
CA PHE A 64 -9.04 13.37 9.32
C PHE A 64 -7.71 12.69 8.97
N GLN A 65 -7.56 11.40 9.28
CA GLN A 65 -6.43 10.60 8.80
C GLN A 65 -6.54 10.46 7.28
N VAL A 66 -5.56 11.01 6.57
CA VAL A 66 -5.64 11.05 5.10
C VAL A 66 -5.75 9.65 4.50
N PRO A 67 -6.42 9.49 3.35
CA PRO A 67 -6.43 8.23 2.60
C PRO A 67 -5.00 7.75 2.33
N GLU A 68 -4.77 6.44 2.46
CA GLU A 68 -3.45 5.82 2.29
C GLU A 68 -3.21 5.47 0.82
N PRO A 69 -2.29 6.15 0.09
CA PRO A 69 -2.03 5.85 -1.32
C PRO A 69 -1.38 4.48 -1.49
N TRP A 70 -0.23 4.31 -0.83
CA TRP A 70 0.56 3.10 -0.69
C TRP A 70 1.57 3.29 0.41
N SER A 71 2.26 2.23 0.81
CA SER A 71 3.37 2.27 1.74
C SER A 71 4.59 1.58 1.13
N GLY A 72 5.73 2.30 1.05
CA GLY A 72 6.98 1.85 0.44
C GLY A 72 7.23 2.39 -0.97
N HIS A 73 8.31 1.97 -1.61
CA HIS A 73 8.75 2.48 -2.91
C HIS A 73 7.97 1.81 -4.06
N LEU A 74 6.79 2.33 -4.39
CA LEU A 74 5.86 1.74 -5.36
C LEU A 74 6.50 1.41 -6.72
N GLU A 75 7.35 2.29 -7.22
CA GLU A 75 8.00 2.13 -8.55
C GLU A 75 9.09 1.06 -8.55
N GLU A 76 9.77 0.87 -7.40
CA GLU A 76 10.95 -0.01 -7.29
C GLU A 76 10.59 -1.40 -6.76
N SER A 77 9.50 -1.50 -6.01
CA SER A 77 9.07 -2.74 -5.36
C SER A 77 8.53 -3.74 -6.38
N PRO A 78 9.16 -4.92 -6.53
CA PRO A 78 8.72 -5.92 -7.50
C PRO A 78 7.47 -6.70 -7.07
N ILE A 79 7.05 -6.56 -5.82
CA ILE A 79 5.83 -7.16 -5.26
C ILE A 79 4.93 -6.05 -4.72
N LEU A 80 3.65 -6.09 -5.07
CA LEU A 80 2.64 -5.20 -4.51
C LEU A 80 1.53 -6.01 -3.87
N PHE A 81 1.36 -5.85 -2.56
CA PHE A 81 0.25 -6.45 -1.82
C PHE A 81 -0.93 -5.50 -1.78
N PHE A 82 -2.11 -6.01 -2.12
CA PHE A 82 -3.37 -5.29 -2.01
C PHE A 82 -4.20 -5.81 -0.84
N SER A 83 -4.60 -4.90 0.04
CA SER A 83 -5.62 -5.14 1.06
C SER A 83 -6.95 -4.48 0.65
N SER A 84 -7.96 -4.67 1.46
CA SER A 84 -9.29 -4.08 1.25
C SER A 84 -9.27 -2.57 1.45
N ASN A 85 -8.87 -2.16 2.65
CA ASN A 85 -8.67 -0.77 3.05
C ASN A 85 -7.76 -0.68 4.29
N PRO A 86 -7.14 0.49 4.56
CA PRO A 86 -6.34 0.67 5.75
C PRO A 86 -7.20 0.84 7.00
N SER A 87 -6.73 0.35 8.14
CA SER A 87 -7.41 0.50 9.43
C SER A 87 -7.18 1.89 10.03
N ILE A 88 -8.19 2.41 10.74
CA ILE A 88 -8.02 3.58 11.60
C ILE A 88 -7.11 3.22 12.77
N SER A 89 -6.12 4.03 13.06
CA SER A 89 -5.28 3.92 14.25
C SER A 89 -5.19 5.26 14.97
N THR A 90 -5.64 5.30 16.20
CA THR A 90 -5.52 6.49 17.06
C THR A 90 -4.15 6.57 17.74
N ARG A 91 -3.40 5.49 17.75
CA ARG A 91 -2.09 5.39 18.44
C ARG A 91 -0.89 5.61 17.51
N GLU A 92 -1.07 5.46 16.22
CA GLU A 92 0.00 5.60 15.25
C GLU A 92 0.24 7.09 14.90
N ALA A 93 1.50 7.47 14.76
CA ALA A 93 1.89 8.73 14.13
C ALA A 93 1.51 8.67 12.64
N TYR A 94 0.33 9.15 12.30
CA TYR A 94 -0.23 9.08 10.96
C TYR A 94 -0.65 10.46 10.45
N PRO A 95 -0.39 10.81 9.17
CA PRO A 95 -0.72 12.12 8.63
C PRO A 95 -2.22 12.43 8.68
N ARG A 96 -2.53 13.68 8.93
CA ARG A 96 -3.89 14.22 8.93
C ARG A 96 -4.04 15.28 7.85
N GLY A 97 -5.28 15.57 7.46
CA GLY A 97 -5.60 16.50 6.38
C GLY A 97 -5.09 17.92 6.57
N GLY A 98 -4.92 18.36 7.82
CA GLY A 98 -4.30 19.66 8.14
C GLY A 98 -2.81 19.72 7.88
N GLY A 99 -2.20 18.55 7.62
CA GLY A 99 -0.76 18.44 7.43
C GLY A 99 0.05 18.63 8.73
N ASP A 100 1.26 18.14 8.73
CA ASP A 100 2.34 18.59 9.62
C ASP A 100 3.35 19.29 8.72
N PRO A 101 3.65 20.58 8.96
CA PRO A 101 4.61 21.32 8.12
C PRO A 101 6.01 20.69 8.13
N LYS A 102 6.30 19.81 9.08
CA LYS A 102 7.57 19.09 9.20
C LYS A 102 7.60 17.73 8.47
N VAL A 103 6.45 17.24 8.01
CA VAL A 103 6.31 15.91 7.40
C VAL A 103 5.64 16.02 6.05
N SER A 104 6.42 15.81 5.00
CA SER A 104 5.89 15.64 3.65
C SER A 104 5.09 14.33 3.57
N LEU A 105 3.88 14.36 3.01
CA LEU A 105 3.07 13.15 2.76
C LEU A 105 3.83 12.14 1.91
N GLN A 106 4.56 12.63 0.88
CA GLN A 106 5.38 11.78 0.03
C GLN A 106 6.46 11.07 0.85
N CYS A 107 7.22 11.80 1.67
CA CYS A 107 8.24 11.22 2.52
C CYS A 107 7.64 10.18 3.47
N PHE A 108 6.51 10.48 4.11
CA PHE A 108 5.84 9.54 5.00
C PHE A 108 5.47 8.23 4.31
N PHE A 109 4.81 8.28 3.17
CA PHE A 109 4.29 7.07 2.53
C PHE A 109 5.38 6.27 1.82
N GLU A 110 6.32 6.92 1.13
CA GLU A 110 7.41 6.24 0.41
C GLU A 110 8.45 5.66 1.37
N SER A 111 8.82 6.41 2.42
CA SER A 111 9.81 5.98 3.42
C SER A 111 9.19 5.35 4.66
N ARG A 112 7.92 4.96 4.62
CA ARG A 112 7.22 4.48 5.81
C ARG A 112 7.90 3.28 6.47
N PHE A 113 8.57 2.43 5.67
CA PHE A 113 9.26 1.23 6.15
C PHE A 113 10.78 1.43 6.37
N ASP A 114 11.33 2.63 6.22
CA ASP A 114 12.77 2.90 6.32
C ASP A 114 13.29 2.95 7.78
N GLY A 115 12.47 2.49 8.73
CA GLY A 115 12.84 2.29 10.12
C GLY A 115 12.41 3.39 11.08
N TYR A 116 12.04 4.59 10.59
CA TYR A 116 11.55 5.66 11.44
C TYR A 116 10.04 5.53 11.74
N TRP A 117 9.18 5.48 10.72
CA TRP A 117 7.74 5.37 10.94
C TRP A 117 7.30 3.95 11.33
N ILE A 118 7.92 2.95 10.71
CA ILE A 118 7.69 1.55 11.01
C ILE A 118 9.03 0.86 11.25
N LYS A 119 9.33 0.61 12.52
CA LYS A 119 10.54 -0.09 12.95
C LYS A 119 10.50 -1.55 12.50
N GLN A 120 11.58 -2.00 11.84
CA GLN A 120 11.76 -3.36 11.33
C GLN A 120 10.60 -3.88 10.45
N GLY A 121 9.84 -2.97 9.84
CA GLY A 121 8.67 -3.32 9.05
C GLY A 121 7.47 -3.85 9.85
N LYS A 122 7.43 -3.69 11.17
CA LYS A 122 6.47 -4.38 12.06
C LYS A 122 5.85 -3.53 13.15
N GLN A 123 6.50 -2.47 13.61
CA GLN A 123 6.05 -1.67 14.76
C GLN A 123 5.90 -0.22 14.34
N ALA A 124 4.68 0.32 14.46
CA ALA A 124 4.42 1.72 14.16
C ALA A 124 4.96 2.63 15.26
N LEU A 125 5.46 3.79 14.88
CA LEU A 125 5.76 4.89 15.79
C LEU A 125 4.47 5.42 16.40
N ASP A 126 4.43 5.62 17.70
CA ASP A 126 3.28 6.16 18.40
C ASP A 126 3.06 7.65 18.07
N ALA A 127 1.82 8.12 18.24
CA ALA A 127 1.42 9.49 17.91
C ALA A 127 2.18 10.57 18.71
N ASP A 128 2.73 10.23 19.86
CA ASP A 128 3.59 11.10 20.67
C ASP A 128 5.05 11.18 20.17
N LEU A 129 5.39 10.38 19.13
CA LEU A 129 6.71 10.28 18.50
C LEU A 129 7.85 9.83 19.45
N ASN A 130 7.54 9.17 20.56
CA ASN A 130 8.53 8.78 21.55
C ASN A 130 8.80 7.28 21.56
N ASN A 131 7.79 6.46 21.25
CA ASN A 131 7.86 5.01 21.39
C ASN A 131 7.33 4.30 20.16
N TYR A 132 7.66 3.01 20.05
CA TYR A 132 7.05 2.13 19.04
C TYR A 132 6.01 1.24 19.71
N GLY A 133 4.87 1.14 19.07
CA GLY A 133 3.80 0.26 19.49
C GLY A 133 4.15 -1.23 19.39
N PRO A 134 3.19 -2.12 19.70
CA PRO A 134 3.38 -3.55 19.56
C PRO A 134 3.56 -3.97 18.10
N ILE A 135 4.06 -5.19 17.90
CA ILE A 135 4.18 -5.78 16.56
C ILE A 135 2.79 -5.89 15.92
N VAL A 136 2.65 -5.25 14.75
CA VAL A 136 1.46 -5.35 13.91
C VAL A 136 1.50 -6.68 13.17
N ARG A 137 0.63 -7.62 13.57
CA ARG A 137 0.58 -8.98 13.02
C ARG A 137 0.40 -9.02 11.51
N TYR A 138 -0.37 -8.08 10.97
CA TYR A 138 -0.58 -7.94 9.53
C TYR A 138 0.76 -7.74 8.81
N TRP A 139 1.52 -6.69 9.16
CA TRP A 139 2.80 -6.38 8.51
C TRP A 139 3.82 -7.50 8.67
N SER A 140 3.90 -8.10 9.86
CA SER A 140 4.77 -9.26 10.11
C SER A 140 4.42 -10.44 9.20
N SER A 141 3.13 -10.71 9.01
CA SER A 141 2.67 -11.77 8.11
C SER A 141 3.01 -11.47 6.65
N ILE A 142 2.75 -10.23 6.18
CA ILE A 142 3.07 -9.83 4.80
C ILE A 142 4.58 -9.94 4.54
N GLN A 143 5.43 -9.49 5.47
CA GLN A 143 6.88 -9.64 5.34
C GLN A 143 7.29 -11.11 5.18
N ASN A 144 6.75 -12.01 6.02
CA ASN A 144 7.03 -13.45 5.90
C ASN A 144 6.56 -14.02 4.54
N ARG A 145 5.46 -13.51 3.97
CA ARG A 145 4.97 -13.93 2.64
C ARG A 145 5.83 -13.38 1.51
N ALA A 146 6.31 -12.15 1.64
CA ALA A 146 7.30 -11.62 0.71
C ALA A 146 8.58 -12.47 0.73
N GLU A 147 9.07 -12.86 1.91
CA GLU A 147 10.22 -13.75 2.07
C GLU A 147 10.01 -15.13 1.41
N GLU A 148 8.79 -15.69 1.49
CA GLU A 148 8.44 -16.95 0.83
C GLU A 148 8.55 -16.83 -0.69
N LEU A 149 8.04 -15.77 -1.30
CA LEU A 149 8.17 -15.52 -2.75
C LEU A 149 9.61 -15.27 -3.16
N LEU A 150 10.34 -14.48 -2.38
CA LEU A 150 11.72 -14.11 -2.67
C LEU A 150 12.71 -15.27 -2.44
N GLY A 151 12.41 -16.19 -1.52
CA GLY A 151 13.35 -17.22 -1.05
C GLY A 151 14.50 -16.68 -0.21
N ARG A 152 14.39 -15.44 0.30
CA ARG A 152 15.36 -14.76 1.16
C ARG A 152 14.66 -13.75 2.06
N LYS A 153 15.40 -13.15 3.00
CA LYS A 153 14.87 -12.05 3.81
C LYS A 153 14.40 -10.88 2.94
N ALA A 154 13.21 -10.37 3.24
CA ALA A 154 12.62 -9.23 2.55
C ALA A 154 12.96 -7.92 3.27
N ARG A 155 13.24 -6.89 2.47
CA ARG A 155 13.37 -5.51 2.92
C ARG A 155 12.02 -4.81 2.71
N PRO A 156 11.28 -4.51 3.80
CA PRO A 156 10.00 -3.82 3.69
C PRO A 156 10.15 -2.48 2.95
N GLY A 157 9.18 -2.12 2.13
CA GLY A 157 9.20 -0.89 1.33
C GLY A 157 10.07 -0.94 0.08
N ILE A 158 11.05 -1.85 0.00
CA ILE A 158 11.95 -1.98 -1.15
C ILE A 158 11.66 -3.23 -1.95
N ASP A 159 11.61 -4.40 -1.31
CA ASP A 159 11.31 -5.67 -1.98
C ASP A 159 9.81 -5.87 -2.18
N TYR A 160 9.00 -5.15 -1.42
CA TYR A 160 7.54 -5.10 -1.58
C TYR A 160 6.97 -3.76 -1.09
N ALA A 161 5.87 -3.36 -1.69
CA ALA A 161 5.03 -2.25 -1.24
C ALA A 161 3.62 -2.76 -0.88
N LEU A 162 2.89 -1.96 -0.12
CA LEU A 162 1.50 -2.20 0.25
C LEU A 162 0.61 -1.15 -0.38
N SER A 163 -0.58 -1.53 -0.83
CA SER A 163 -1.64 -0.61 -1.22
C SER A 163 -3.01 -1.23 -0.93
N GLU A 164 -4.05 -0.44 -1.17
CA GLU A 164 -5.41 -0.79 -0.82
C GLU A 164 -6.32 -0.64 -2.05
N ILE A 165 -7.42 -1.41 -2.13
CA ILE A 165 -8.42 -1.18 -3.17
C ILE A 165 -9.24 0.08 -2.85
N VAL A 166 -9.53 0.31 -1.57
CA VAL A 166 -10.17 1.52 -1.07
C VAL A 166 -9.22 2.23 -0.13
N HIS A 167 -8.79 3.43 -0.48
CA HIS A 167 -7.72 4.15 0.21
C HIS A 167 -8.14 4.82 1.53
N CYS A 168 -9.44 5.09 1.73
CA CYS A 168 -9.94 5.65 2.98
C CYS A 168 -9.86 4.63 4.12
N LYS A 169 -9.47 5.12 5.32
CA LYS A 169 -9.38 4.29 6.52
C LYS A 169 -10.76 4.05 7.13
N SER A 170 -11.00 2.82 7.59
CA SER A 170 -12.20 2.50 8.36
C SER A 170 -11.95 1.41 9.40
N GLU A 171 -12.89 1.25 10.33
CA GLU A 171 -12.92 0.12 11.24
C GLU A 171 -13.69 -1.04 10.62
N LYS A 172 -13.18 -2.25 10.75
CA LYS A 172 -13.86 -3.51 10.33
C LYS A 172 -14.41 -3.46 8.90
N GLU A 173 -13.77 -2.69 8.00
CA GLU A 173 -14.16 -2.48 6.61
C GLU A 173 -15.55 -1.83 6.43
N GLU A 174 -16.00 -1.03 7.39
CA GLU A 174 -17.26 -0.31 7.29
C GLU A 174 -17.19 0.71 6.15
N GLY A 175 -18.22 0.74 5.28
CA GLY A 175 -18.31 1.64 4.12
C GLY A 175 -17.43 1.25 2.94
N VAL A 176 -16.61 0.19 3.04
CA VAL A 176 -15.71 -0.24 1.96
C VAL A 176 -16.50 -0.68 0.73
N LYS A 177 -17.55 -1.48 0.92
CA LYS A 177 -18.38 -2.00 -0.19
C LYS A 177 -18.99 -0.88 -1.01
N GLU A 178 -19.49 0.16 -0.35
CA GLU A 178 -20.11 1.32 -0.97
C GLU A 178 -19.08 2.17 -1.73
N ALA A 179 -17.90 2.40 -1.15
CA ALA A 179 -16.84 3.21 -1.75
C ALA A 179 -16.04 2.50 -2.85
N LEU A 180 -16.12 1.16 -2.92
CA LEU A 180 -15.24 0.31 -3.73
C LEU A 180 -15.14 0.76 -5.19
N VAL A 181 -16.29 0.82 -5.88
CA VAL A 181 -16.32 1.12 -7.32
C VAL A 181 -15.80 2.52 -7.61
N THR A 182 -16.21 3.49 -6.79
CA THR A 182 -15.77 4.89 -6.92
C THR A 182 -14.26 5.01 -6.75
N CYS A 183 -13.71 4.42 -5.69
CA CYS A 183 -12.29 4.49 -5.38
C CYS A 183 -11.45 3.75 -6.43
N ALA A 184 -11.83 2.51 -6.77
CA ALA A 184 -11.11 1.69 -7.73
C ALA A 184 -11.12 2.29 -9.15
N ASN A 185 -12.27 2.78 -9.65
CA ASN A 185 -12.36 3.45 -10.95
C ASN A 185 -11.44 4.67 -11.03
N ARG A 186 -11.31 5.40 -9.93
CA ARG A 186 -10.52 6.62 -9.90
C ARG A 186 -9.02 6.36 -9.86
N TYR A 187 -8.57 5.35 -9.09
CA TYR A 187 -7.17 5.23 -8.72
C TYR A 187 -6.47 3.94 -9.17
N MET A 188 -7.18 2.81 -9.30
CA MET A 188 -6.55 1.50 -9.49
C MET A 188 -5.61 1.45 -10.70
N MET A 189 -6.09 1.84 -11.88
CA MET A 189 -5.26 1.78 -13.09
C MET A 189 -4.11 2.80 -13.06
N LYS A 190 -4.31 3.97 -12.47
CA LYS A 190 -3.25 4.97 -12.27
C LYS A 190 -2.16 4.44 -11.35
N LEU A 191 -2.55 3.83 -10.22
CA LEU A 191 -1.63 3.22 -9.25
C LEU A 191 -0.84 2.10 -9.90
N LEU A 192 -1.50 1.20 -10.62
CA LEU A 192 -0.82 0.12 -11.33
C LEU A 192 0.15 0.66 -12.39
N SER A 193 -0.19 1.72 -13.12
CA SER A 193 0.72 2.31 -14.10
C SER A 193 1.99 2.90 -13.48
N CYS A 194 1.90 3.42 -12.24
CA CYS A 194 3.05 3.90 -11.47
C CYS A 194 3.84 2.79 -10.77
N SER A 195 3.24 1.61 -10.60
CA SER A 195 3.87 0.50 -9.86
C SER A 195 4.89 -0.26 -10.70
N GLY A 196 6.06 -0.55 -10.12
CA GLY A 196 7.08 -1.43 -10.69
C GLY A 196 6.82 -2.93 -10.50
N ALA A 197 5.79 -3.29 -9.73
CA ALA A 197 5.52 -4.66 -9.34
C ALA A 197 5.19 -5.57 -10.53
N VAL A 198 5.83 -6.73 -10.56
CA VAL A 198 5.52 -7.84 -11.49
C VAL A 198 4.64 -8.90 -10.84
N ALA A 199 4.61 -8.95 -9.51
CA ALA A 199 3.72 -9.81 -8.74
C ALA A 199 2.73 -8.94 -7.95
N LEU A 200 1.43 -9.06 -8.26
CA LEU A 200 0.33 -8.44 -7.52
C LEU A 200 -0.29 -9.50 -6.62
N VAL A 201 -0.37 -9.24 -5.32
CA VAL A 201 -0.86 -10.19 -4.32
C VAL A 201 -2.14 -9.67 -3.69
N LEU A 202 -3.24 -10.37 -3.90
CA LEU A 202 -4.55 -10.05 -3.32
C LEU A 202 -4.68 -10.73 -1.95
N VAL A 203 -4.74 -9.95 -0.86
CA VAL A 203 -4.68 -10.44 0.51
C VAL A 203 -6.08 -10.57 1.10
N GLY A 204 -6.59 -11.79 1.12
CA GLY A 204 -7.89 -12.14 1.70
C GLY A 204 -9.01 -12.30 0.70
N ASP A 205 -10.03 -13.06 1.11
CA ASP A 205 -11.18 -13.38 0.25
C ASP A 205 -11.96 -12.14 -0.19
N LYS A 206 -12.10 -11.16 0.69
CA LYS A 206 -12.80 -9.92 0.37
C LYS A 206 -12.07 -9.15 -0.73
N VAL A 207 -10.74 -9.06 -0.64
CA VAL A 207 -9.92 -8.41 -1.67
C VAL A 207 -10.03 -9.13 -3.01
N LEU A 208 -9.96 -10.47 -3.01
CA LEU A 208 -10.17 -11.28 -4.21
C LEU A 208 -11.55 -11.04 -4.83
N ASN A 209 -12.61 -11.07 -4.00
CA ASN A 209 -13.97 -10.84 -4.45
C ASN A 209 -14.17 -9.41 -4.99
N HIS A 210 -13.63 -8.42 -4.29
CA HIS A 210 -13.65 -7.02 -4.73
C HIS A 210 -12.95 -6.85 -6.08
N TRP A 211 -11.70 -7.34 -6.19
CA TRP A 211 -10.94 -7.31 -7.44
C TRP A 211 -11.72 -7.94 -8.60
N ASN A 212 -12.25 -9.15 -8.39
CA ASN A 212 -12.99 -9.88 -9.43
C ASN A 212 -14.34 -9.23 -9.79
N SER A 213 -14.93 -8.43 -8.89
CA SER A 213 -16.20 -7.73 -9.14
C SER A 213 -16.04 -6.38 -9.80
N LEU A 214 -14.83 -5.81 -9.85
CA LEU A 214 -14.62 -4.45 -10.38
C LEU A 214 -14.95 -4.31 -11.86
N GLY A 215 -14.74 -5.37 -12.65
CA GLY A 215 -15.00 -5.32 -14.10
C GLY A 215 -14.19 -4.25 -14.86
N LEU A 216 -13.08 -3.76 -14.26
CA LEU A 216 -12.23 -2.76 -14.89
C LEU A 216 -11.50 -3.35 -16.10
N ALA A 217 -11.53 -2.62 -17.21
CA ALA A 217 -10.82 -3.02 -18.42
C ALA A 217 -9.32 -3.21 -18.12
N GLY A 218 -8.79 -4.36 -18.55
CA GLY A 218 -7.37 -4.72 -18.34
C GLY A 218 -7.06 -5.38 -17.00
N LEU A 219 -8.03 -5.57 -16.10
CA LEU A 219 -7.86 -6.38 -14.90
C LEU A 219 -8.37 -7.82 -15.15
N PRO A 220 -7.55 -8.87 -14.89
CA PRO A 220 -7.95 -10.24 -15.04
C PRO A 220 -8.84 -10.71 -13.89
N GLN A 221 -9.67 -11.71 -14.16
CA GLN A 221 -10.26 -12.54 -13.12
C GLN A 221 -9.16 -13.40 -12.47
N VAL A 222 -9.12 -13.43 -11.15
CA VAL A 222 -8.09 -14.11 -10.37
C VAL A 222 -8.67 -15.35 -9.71
N PRO A 223 -8.14 -16.56 -10.03
CA PRO A 223 -8.57 -17.77 -9.37
C PRO A 223 -8.01 -17.87 -7.95
N LEU A 224 -8.70 -18.60 -7.08
CA LEU A 224 -8.23 -18.86 -5.72
C LEU A 224 -6.90 -19.63 -5.69
N LYS A 225 -6.66 -20.48 -6.69
CA LYS A 225 -5.43 -21.29 -6.81
C LYS A 225 -4.76 -21.06 -8.15
N GLY A 226 -3.44 -21.19 -8.19
CA GLY A 226 -2.61 -21.07 -9.40
C GLY A 226 -2.27 -19.64 -9.82
N GLY A 227 -3.09 -18.66 -9.43
CA GLY A 227 -2.94 -17.29 -9.92
C GLY A 227 -3.26 -17.14 -11.41
N THR A 228 -3.04 -15.95 -11.96
CA THR A 228 -3.22 -15.69 -13.40
C THR A 228 -1.98 -16.12 -14.20
N ALA A 229 -2.13 -16.30 -15.50
CA ALA A 229 -0.98 -16.29 -16.41
C ALA A 229 -0.26 -14.93 -16.34
N LEU A 230 0.99 -14.91 -16.83
CA LEU A 230 1.71 -13.66 -17.04
C LEU A 230 1.03 -12.89 -18.18
N GLN A 231 0.54 -11.71 -17.90
CA GLN A 231 -0.19 -10.88 -18.84
C GLN A 231 0.08 -9.40 -18.65
N GLU A 232 -0.24 -8.60 -19.66
CA GLU A 232 -0.07 -7.17 -19.58
C GLU A 232 -1.20 -6.53 -18.76
N ILE A 233 -0.83 -5.78 -17.72
CA ILE A 233 -1.73 -5.01 -16.87
C ILE A 233 -1.10 -3.64 -16.68
N ALA A 234 -1.80 -2.58 -17.09
CA ALA A 234 -1.32 -1.20 -16.99
C ALA A 234 0.11 -1.01 -17.58
N GLY A 235 0.34 -1.54 -18.79
CA GLY A 235 1.60 -1.39 -19.52
C GLY A 235 2.78 -2.22 -19.03
N ARG A 236 2.55 -3.20 -18.13
CA ARG A 236 3.60 -4.10 -17.63
C ARG A 236 3.13 -5.56 -17.58
N LYS A 237 4.05 -6.49 -17.84
CA LYS A 237 3.81 -7.93 -17.66
C LYS A 237 3.75 -8.26 -16.17
N ARG A 238 2.61 -8.79 -15.72
CA ARG A 238 2.32 -9.09 -14.31
C ARG A 238 1.63 -10.42 -14.14
N VAL A 239 1.81 -11.01 -12.98
CA VAL A 239 0.98 -12.08 -12.45
C VAL A 239 0.16 -11.55 -11.30
N VAL A 240 -1.09 -12.02 -11.15
CA VAL A 240 -1.93 -11.71 -9.99
C VAL A 240 -2.21 -13.01 -9.24
N ILE A 241 -1.94 -13.02 -7.94
CA ILE A 241 -2.05 -14.20 -7.10
C ILE A 241 -2.85 -13.88 -5.84
N TYR A 242 -3.52 -14.91 -5.32
CA TYR A 242 -4.25 -14.82 -4.06
C TYR A 242 -3.38 -15.26 -2.88
N LEU A 243 -3.62 -14.64 -1.73
CA LEU A 243 -3.09 -15.00 -0.44
C LEU A 243 -4.19 -14.85 0.63
N ALA A 244 -4.34 -15.84 1.52
CA ALA A 244 -5.32 -15.70 2.61
C ALA A 244 -4.95 -14.57 3.58
N ALA A 245 -5.98 -13.89 4.10
CA ALA A 245 -5.80 -12.83 5.08
C ALA A 245 -5.10 -13.35 6.36
N PRO A 246 -4.14 -12.60 6.93
CA PRO A 246 -3.39 -13.03 8.12
C PRO A 246 -4.27 -13.38 9.34
N ALA A 247 -5.38 -12.71 9.51
CA ALA A 247 -6.31 -12.93 10.62
C ALA A 247 -7.33 -14.06 10.37
N GLY A 248 -7.47 -14.54 9.12
CA GLY A 248 -8.47 -15.54 8.75
C GLY A 248 -8.07 -16.98 9.18
N PRO A 249 -8.97 -17.95 9.09
CA PRO A 249 -8.72 -19.35 9.43
C PRO A 249 -7.96 -20.12 8.35
N LYS A 250 -7.92 -19.62 7.11
CA LYS A 250 -7.29 -20.29 5.96
C LYS A 250 -5.77 -20.38 6.09
N PRO A 251 -5.13 -21.37 5.44
CA PRO A 251 -3.67 -21.46 5.37
C PRO A 251 -3.02 -20.17 4.87
N LYS A 252 -1.85 -19.80 5.43
CA LYS A 252 -1.20 -18.51 5.17
C LYS A 252 -0.03 -18.60 4.18
N LEU A 253 0.41 -19.81 3.80
CA LEU A 253 1.54 -20.01 2.90
C LEU A 253 1.09 -19.99 1.45
N PHE A 254 1.88 -19.41 0.56
CA PHE A 254 1.63 -19.49 -0.88
C PHE A 254 1.60 -20.94 -1.40
N ALA A 255 2.37 -21.83 -0.80
CA ALA A 255 2.38 -23.26 -1.16
C ALA A 255 1.00 -23.95 -1.06
N HIS A 256 0.03 -23.37 -0.35
CA HIS A 256 -1.35 -23.87 -0.33
C HIS A 256 -2.19 -23.43 -1.54
N TYR A 257 -1.75 -22.38 -2.24
CA TYR A 257 -2.48 -21.74 -3.34
C TYR A 257 -1.76 -21.88 -4.68
N LEU A 258 -0.43 -22.04 -4.65
CA LEU A 258 0.43 -22.11 -5.82
C LEU A 258 1.22 -23.40 -5.82
N PRO A 259 1.33 -24.12 -6.95
CA PRO A 259 2.32 -25.19 -7.13
C PRO A 259 3.74 -24.65 -6.91
N LYS A 260 4.65 -25.52 -6.52
CA LYS A 260 6.06 -25.17 -6.27
C LYS A 260 6.72 -24.54 -7.50
N GLU A 261 6.46 -25.10 -8.66
CA GLU A 261 6.96 -24.62 -9.96
C GLU A 261 6.50 -23.18 -10.22
N ARG A 262 5.24 -22.89 -9.88
CA ARG A 262 4.68 -21.55 -10.05
C ARG A 262 5.33 -20.52 -9.11
N ILE A 263 5.62 -20.89 -7.88
CA ILE A 263 6.37 -20.04 -6.94
C ILE A 263 7.76 -19.75 -7.50
N LEU A 264 8.44 -20.73 -8.09
CA LEU A 264 9.76 -20.55 -8.70
C LEU A 264 9.71 -19.63 -9.92
N GLU A 265 8.72 -19.78 -10.79
CA GLU A 265 8.50 -18.88 -11.93
C GLU A 265 8.29 -17.43 -11.48
N ILE A 266 7.43 -17.19 -10.47
CA ILE A 266 7.19 -15.86 -9.93
C ILE A 266 8.46 -15.27 -9.33
N ARG A 267 9.25 -16.07 -8.61
CA ARG A 267 10.56 -15.66 -8.08
C ARG A 267 11.51 -15.21 -9.18
N GLN A 268 11.60 -15.97 -10.27
CA GLN A 268 12.41 -15.60 -11.42
C GLN A 268 11.97 -14.29 -12.06
N LEU A 269 10.66 -14.07 -12.21
CA LEU A 269 10.11 -12.80 -12.70
C LEU A 269 10.50 -11.63 -11.78
N ILE A 270 10.41 -11.80 -10.46
CA ILE A 270 10.80 -10.80 -9.47
C ILE A 270 12.29 -10.46 -9.60
N GLU A 271 13.18 -11.47 -9.71
CA GLU A 271 14.61 -11.23 -9.83
C GLU A 271 14.97 -10.56 -11.17
N GLN A 272 14.31 -10.92 -12.27
CA GLN A 272 14.46 -10.26 -13.57
C GLN A 272 14.05 -8.79 -13.51
N ALA A 273 12.89 -8.50 -12.89
CA ALA A 273 12.43 -7.12 -12.70
C ALA A 273 13.42 -6.29 -11.88
N ARG A 274 14.00 -6.85 -10.83
CA ARG A 274 15.02 -6.18 -10.02
C ARG A 274 16.32 -5.93 -10.76
N ALA A 275 16.77 -6.88 -11.58
CA ALA A 275 17.96 -6.73 -12.39
C ALA A 275 17.84 -5.64 -13.47
N SER A 276 16.62 -5.37 -13.94
CA SER A 276 16.32 -4.34 -14.93
C SER A 276 16.27 -2.91 -14.35
N VAL A 277 16.21 -2.76 -13.02
CA VAL A 277 16.30 -1.44 -12.39
C VAL A 277 17.75 -0.95 -12.46
N PRO A 278 18.04 0.20 -13.08
CA PRO A 278 19.41 0.71 -13.18
C PRO A 278 20.06 0.83 -11.79
N LYS A 279 21.25 0.23 -11.62
CA LYS A 279 22.06 0.25 -10.39
C LYS A 279 22.59 1.65 -10.03
N GLY A 280 21.86 2.72 -10.27
CA GLY A 280 22.27 4.10 -10.03
C GLY A 280 21.72 4.75 -8.76
N CYS A 281 20.96 4.02 -7.93
CA CYS A 281 20.18 4.62 -6.85
C CYS A 281 20.32 3.94 -5.48
N GLY A 282 21.33 3.16 -5.23
CA GLY A 282 21.43 2.36 -4.01
C GLY A 282 22.73 2.52 -3.21
N ASN A 283 23.06 3.71 -2.73
CA ASN A 283 23.86 3.83 -1.51
C ASN A 283 22.90 4.12 -0.35
N TRP A 284 22.17 3.13 0.08
CA TRP A 284 21.51 3.12 1.37
C TRP A 284 22.55 2.64 2.38
N ILE A 285 22.83 3.48 3.34
CA ILE A 285 23.78 3.30 4.43
C ILE A 285 23.53 1.94 5.10
N THR A 286 24.59 1.13 5.17
CA THR A 286 24.71 -0.05 6.02
C THR A 286 24.61 0.32 7.49
#